data_47f9c04ddaff2dd61782d8d74d262890
#
_entry.id   47f9c04ddaff2dd61782d8d74d262890
#
_cell.length_a   1.000
_cell.length_b   1.000
_cell.length_c   1.000
_cell.angle_alpha   90.00
_cell.angle_beta   90.00
_cell.angle_gamma   90.00
#
_symmetry.space_group_name_H-M   'P 1'
#
loop_
_entity.id
_entity.type
_entity.pdbx_description
1 polymer ?
#
loop_
_entity_poly.entity_id
_entity_poly.type
_entity_poly.pdbx_seq_one_letter_code
_entity_poly.pdbx_strand_id
1 'polypeptide(L)'
;MIHLVFAAGIGLFGSPAFLSPQAPAEAAQDPATQRYDRLVAEANRATAAWSERVAALRTAELKGGDPVPADAWDSPLEVFIPRFVAAAKDYAGKDAAIPYLKWVAKTGMPMLGAGREAAKASLKELVTTHRASSSLDELEWMLGRMVYFFGEEEGRQIAAGLRTDSPNAKVRTWAVFSLNSGALESDPVDSPRYTAALKEVRAALAAVDLPMLAAEVENRVAVRAKFSVGMVAPDIAGVDLQGEKFALSEYRGKVVLVDFWGDW
;
A
#
# COMPACT_ATOMS: atom_id res chain seq x y z
N MET A 1 -37.53 -7.46 67.26
CA MET A 1 -38.73 -7.04 68.05
C MET A 1 -39.30 -5.81 67.38
N ILE A 2 -40.54 -5.90 67.05
CA ILE A 2 -41.58 -4.96 66.65
C ILE A 2 -42.08 -5.20 65.22
N HIS A 3 -43.28 -5.75 65.23
CA HIS A 3 -44.27 -5.88 64.16
C HIS A 3 -44.94 -4.55 63.86
N LEU A 4 -45.47 -4.42 62.62
CA LEU A 4 -46.89 -4.06 62.35
C LEU A 4 -47.06 -3.94 60.83
N VAL A 5 -47.81 -4.74 60.14
CA VAL A 5 -49.28 -4.94 59.95
C VAL A 5 -49.91 -3.92 58.98
N PHE A 6 -50.29 -4.43 57.82
CA PHE A 6 -51.44 -4.21 56.91
C PHE A 6 -52.04 -2.82 56.69
N ALA A 7 -52.16 -2.49 55.39
CA ALA A 7 -53.48 -2.16 54.82
C ALA A 7 -53.50 -2.42 53.31
N ALA A 8 -54.46 -3.18 52.86
CA ALA A 8 -54.77 -3.44 51.47
C ALA A 8 -55.50 -2.22 50.83
N GLY A 9 -55.03 -1.85 49.62
CA GLY A 9 -55.69 -0.92 48.73
C GLY A 9 -55.73 -1.48 47.33
N ILE A 10 -56.89 -1.97 46.90
CA ILE A 10 -57.17 -2.38 45.52
C ILE A 10 -57.25 -1.11 44.68
N GLY A 11 -56.30 -0.88 43.80
CA GLY A 11 -56.30 0.15 42.81
C GLY A 11 -55.96 -0.45 41.46
N LEU A 12 -56.96 -0.66 40.62
CA LEU A 12 -56.81 -0.94 39.20
C LEU A 12 -56.20 0.26 38.49
N PHE A 13 -54.89 0.18 38.25
CA PHE A 13 -54.21 1.08 37.29
C PHE A 13 -53.53 0.20 36.28
N GLY A 14 -53.96 0.34 35.01
CA GLY A 14 -53.35 -0.30 33.85
C GLY A 14 -51.85 0.05 33.77
N SER A 15 -51.02 -0.97 33.65
CA SER A 15 -49.59 -0.84 33.42
C SER A 15 -49.37 -0.12 32.07
N PRO A 16 -48.63 0.97 32.03
CA PRO A 16 -48.15 1.46 30.77
C PRO A 16 -47.22 0.40 30.18
N ALA A 17 -47.51 -0.05 28.96
CA ALA A 17 -46.64 -0.86 28.16
C ALA A 17 -45.32 -0.09 28.01
N PHE A 18 -44.25 -0.55 28.69
CA PHE A 18 -42.90 -0.11 28.38
C PHE A 18 -42.60 -0.59 26.95
N LEU A 19 -42.70 0.33 26.00
CA LEU A 19 -42.10 0.20 24.69
C LEU A 19 -40.60 0.04 24.92
N SER A 20 -40.10 -1.17 24.82
CA SER A 20 -38.66 -1.43 24.73
C SER A 20 -38.12 -0.55 23.60
N PRO A 21 -37.03 0.20 23.81
CA PRO A 21 -36.41 0.91 22.72
C PRO A 21 -36.03 -0.12 21.66
N GLN A 22 -36.68 -0.04 20.50
CA GLN A 22 -36.25 -0.79 19.33
C GLN A 22 -34.78 -0.41 19.10
N ALA A 23 -33.90 -1.43 19.08
CA ALA A 23 -32.54 -1.24 18.61
C ALA A 23 -32.62 -0.49 17.27
N PRO A 24 -31.76 0.53 17.04
CA PRO A 24 -31.78 1.23 15.77
C PRO A 24 -31.65 0.20 14.67
N ALA A 25 -32.60 0.24 13.72
CA ALA A 25 -32.55 -0.60 12.55
C ALA A 25 -31.17 -0.42 11.91
N GLU A 26 -30.41 -1.51 11.79
CA GLU A 26 -29.12 -1.51 11.13
C GLU A 26 -29.33 -0.88 9.75
N ALA A 27 -28.77 0.30 9.54
CA ALA A 27 -28.98 1.06 8.30
C ALA A 27 -28.52 0.16 7.16
N ALA A 28 -29.44 -0.18 6.24
CA ALA A 28 -29.15 -1.03 5.12
C ALA A 28 -27.94 -0.46 4.38
N GLN A 29 -26.88 -1.26 4.26
CA GLN A 29 -25.66 -0.83 3.55
C GLN A 29 -26.01 -0.37 2.15
N ASP A 30 -25.37 0.72 1.70
CA ASP A 30 -25.48 1.23 0.35
C ASP A 30 -25.23 0.12 -0.70
N PRO A 31 -26.02 0.04 -1.79
CA PRO A 31 -25.87 -0.98 -2.83
C PRO A 31 -24.45 -1.08 -3.43
N ALA A 32 -23.74 0.04 -3.53
CA ALA A 32 -22.36 0.05 -4.00
C ALA A 32 -21.45 -0.68 -3.03
N THR A 33 -21.58 -0.41 -1.74
CA THR A 33 -20.82 -1.09 -0.68
C THR A 33 -21.11 -2.58 -0.65
N GLN A 34 -22.39 -2.98 -0.71
CA GLN A 34 -22.76 -4.40 -0.76
C GLN A 34 -22.18 -5.13 -1.97
N ARG A 35 -22.16 -4.46 -3.14
CA ARG A 35 -21.55 -5.04 -4.36
C ARG A 35 -20.03 -5.17 -4.20
N TYR A 36 -19.37 -4.17 -3.63
CA TYR A 36 -17.95 -4.21 -3.34
C TYR A 36 -17.60 -5.38 -2.42
N ASP A 37 -18.28 -5.52 -1.30
CA ASP A 37 -18.05 -6.58 -0.31
C ASP A 37 -18.24 -7.97 -0.92
N ARG A 38 -19.25 -8.16 -1.77
CA ARG A 38 -19.44 -9.44 -2.50
C ARG A 38 -18.26 -9.75 -3.42
N LEU A 39 -17.79 -8.78 -4.22
CA LEU A 39 -16.66 -8.97 -5.12
C LEU A 39 -15.38 -9.29 -4.35
N VAL A 40 -15.12 -8.59 -3.25
CA VAL A 40 -13.97 -8.86 -2.37
C VAL A 40 -14.06 -10.26 -1.78
N ALA A 41 -15.23 -10.67 -1.28
CA ALA A 41 -15.42 -12.00 -0.71
C ALA A 41 -15.24 -13.11 -1.76
N GLU A 42 -15.68 -12.89 -3.01
CA GLU A 42 -15.45 -13.83 -4.12
C GLU A 42 -13.96 -13.94 -4.46
N ALA A 43 -13.27 -12.79 -4.60
CA ALA A 43 -11.84 -12.76 -4.89
C ALA A 43 -11.02 -13.45 -3.78
N ASN A 44 -11.33 -13.19 -2.52
CA ASN A 44 -10.65 -13.81 -1.37
C ASN A 44 -10.85 -15.34 -1.35
N ARG A 45 -12.07 -15.82 -1.61
CA ARG A 45 -12.33 -17.28 -1.70
C ARG A 45 -11.55 -17.93 -2.84
N ALA A 46 -11.52 -17.30 -4.02
CA ALA A 46 -10.78 -17.80 -5.16
C ALA A 46 -9.26 -17.87 -4.87
N THR A 47 -8.73 -16.82 -4.25
CA THR A 47 -7.31 -16.74 -3.86
C THR A 47 -6.95 -17.79 -2.82
N ALA A 48 -7.79 -18.00 -1.81
CA ALA A 48 -7.57 -19.03 -0.80
C ALA A 48 -7.52 -20.43 -1.42
N ALA A 49 -8.53 -20.77 -2.25
CA ALA A 49 -8.57 -22.07 -2.94
C ALA A 49 -7.37 -22.29 -3.89
N TRP A 50 -6.94 -21.23 -4.58
CA TRP A 50 -5.75 -21.26 -5.42
C TRP A 50 -4.48 -21.49 -4.58
N SER A 51 -4.30 -20.77 -3.47
CA SER A 51 -3.13 -20.92 -2.60
C SER A 51 -3.04 -22.32 -2.00
N GLU A 52 -4.17 -22.91 -1.56
CA GLU A 52 -4.22 -24.28 -1.06
C GLU A 52 -3.82 -25.29 -2.14
N ARG A 53 -4.34 -25.13 -3.37
CA ARG A 53 -4.00 -25.98 -4.51
C ARG A 53 -2.50 -25.92 -4.84
N VAL A 54 -1.93 -24.70 -4.94
CA VAL A 54 -0.51 -24.51 -5.26
C VAL A 54 0.37 -25.10 -4.15
N ALA A 55 0.02 -24.87 -2.89
CA ALA A 55 0.76 -25.42 -1.74
C ALA A 55 0.74 -26.96 -1.74
N ALA A 56 -0.39 -27.58 -2.08
CA ALA A 56 -0.50 -29.04 -2.18
C ALA A 56 0.37 -29.59 -3.32
N LEU A 57 0.33 -28.98 -4.51
CA LEU A 57 1.14 -29.37 -5.66
C LEU A 57 2.64 -29.25 -5.34
N ARG A 58 3.06 -28.13 -4.76
CA ARG A 58 4.46 -27.92 -4.36
C ARG A 58 4.93 -28.92 -3.31
N THR A 59 4.06 -29.26 -2.36
CA THR A 59 4.36 -30.29 -1.36
C THR A 59 4.53 -31.68 -2.00
N ALA A 60 3.73 -32.02 -3.02
CA ALA A 60 3.87 -33.27 -3.77
C ALA A 60 5.18 -33.31 -4.57
N GLU A 61 5.52 -32.23 -5.27
CA GLU A 61 6.78 -32.09 -5.99
C GLU A 61 7.99 -32.29 -5.08
N LEU A 62 8.02 -31.64 -3.91
CA LEU A 62 9.09 -31.78 -2.92
C LEU A 62 9.24 -33.19 -2.37
N LYS A 63 8.20 -34.01 -2.46
CA LYS A 63 8.22 -35.45 -2.08
C LYS A 63 8.56 -36.37 -3.24
N GLY A 64 9.02 -35.84 -4.37
CA GLY A 64 9.40 -36.61 -5.57
C GLY A 64 8.26 -36.86 -6.53
N GLY A 65 7.16 -36.12 -6.44
CA GLY A 65 6.10 -36.08 -7.44
C GLY A 65 6.43 -35.27 -8.68
N ASP A 66 5.44 -35.13 -9.57
CA ASP A 66 5.59 -34.33 -10.79
C ASP A 66 5.82 -32.84 -10.48
N PRO A 67 6.54 -32.10 -11.35
CA PRO A 67 6.70 -30.66 -11.25
C PRO A 67 5.35 -29.93 -11.21
N VAL A 68 5.28 -28.82 -10.47
CA VAL A 68 4.06 -27.99 -10.45
C VAL A 68 3.78 -27.47 -11.88
N PRO A 69 2.59 -27.74 -12.46
CA PRO A 69 2.22 -27.24 -13.77
C PRO A 69 2.31 -25.72 -13.88
N ALA A 70 2.76 -25.19 -15.02
CA ALA A 70 2.96 -23.76 -15.21
C ALA A 70 1.68 -22.94 -15.00
N ASP A 71 0.53 -23.44 -15.45
CA ASP A 71 -0.78 -22.80 -15.29
C ASP A 71 -1.30 -22.82 -13.84
N ALA A 72 -0.72 -23.64 -12.97
CA ALA A 72 -1.07 -23.61 -11.55
C ALA A 72 -0.65 -22.30 -10.86
N TRP A 73 0.30 -21.58 -11.42
CA TRP A 73 0.78 -20.29 -10.93
C TRP A 73 -0.08 -19.10 -11.37
N ASP A 74 -1.01 -19.30 -12.29
CA ASP A 74 -1.88 -18.23 -12.77
C ASP A 74 -2.79 -17.75 -11.63
N SER A 75 -2.61 -16.49 -11.28
CA SER A 75 -3.36 -15.88 -10.17
C SER A 75 -4.83 -15.69 -10.55
N PRO A 76 -5.79 -16.14 -9.73
CA PRO A 76 -7.21 -15.89 -9.95
C PRO A 76 -7.55 -14.39 -9.93
N LEU A 77 -6.70 -13.55 -9.36
CA LEU A 77 -6.93 -12.11 -9.26
C LEU A 77 -6.98 -11.43 -10.64
N GLU A 78 -6.32 -11.99 -11.66
CA GLU A 78 -6.41 -11.48 -13.03
C GLU A 78 -7.85 -11.50 -13.59
N VAL A 79 -8.66 -12.48 -13.19
CA VAL A 79 -10.08 -12.58 -13.58
C VAL A 79 -10.94 -11.54 -12.83
N PHE A 80 -10.54 -11.15 -11.62
CA PHE A 80 -11.28 -10.19 -10.81
C PHE A 80 -11.01 -8.73 -11.17
N ILE A 81 -9.80 -8.39 -11.62
CA ILE A 81 -9.45 -7.01 -11.99
C ILE A 81 -10.47 -6.40 -12.98
N PRO A 82 -10.82 -7.04 -14.12
CA PRO A 82 -11.82 -6.48 -15.04
C PRO A 82 -13.20 -6.31 -14.40
N ARG A 83 -13.58 -7.18 -13.46
CA ARG A 83 -14.86 -7.10 -12.76
C ARG A 83 -14.93 -5.89 -11.82
N PHE A 84 -13.85 -5.60 -11.10
CA PHE A 84 -13.74 -4.40 -10.27
C PHE A 84 -13.68 -3.14 -11.11
N VAL A 85 -12.94 -3.14 -12.23
CA VAL A 85 -12.93 -2.01 -13.19
C VAL A 85 -14.32 -1.73 -13.76
N ALA A 86 -15.07 -2.77 -14.15
CA ALA A 86 -16.43 -2.62 -14.64
C ALA A 86 -17.36 -2.04 -13.56
N ALA A 87 -17.23 -2.54 -12.31
CA ALA A 87 -18.03 -2.03 -11.20
C ALA A 87 -17.67 -0.57 -10.85
N ALA A 88 -16.39 -0.17 -10.91
CA ALA A 88 -15.99 1.22 -10.71
C ALA A 88 -16.61 2.16 -11.76
N LYS A 89 -16.67 1.74 -13.03
CA LYS A 89 -17.27 2.51 -14.13
C LYS A 89 -18.76 2.84 -13.91
N ASP A 90 -19.51 1.94 -13.27
CA ASP A 90 -20.92 2.18 -12.94
C ASP A 90 -21.09 3.33 -11.94
N TYR A 91 -20.03 3.69 -11.23
CA TYR A 91 -19.98 4.79 -10.26
C TYR A 91 -19.01 5.90 -10.67
N ALA A 92 -18.65 6.00 -11.95
CA ALA A 92 -17.67 6.95 -12.44
C ALA A 92 -17.92 8.39 -11.93
N GLY A 93 -16.87 9.04 -11.42
CA GLY A 93 -16.92 10.40 -10.87
C GLY A 93 -17.61 10.53 -9.51
N LYS A 94 -18.08 9.43 -8.90
CA LYS A 94 -18.69 9.41 -7.56
C LYS A 94 -17.75 8.74 -6.56
N ASP A 95 -17.84 9.11 -5.30
CA ASP A 95 -17.04 8.51 -4.22
C ASP A 95 -17.26 6.99 -4.06
N ALA A 96 -18.42 6.49 -4.49
CA ALA A 96 -18.72 5.07 -4.54
C ALA A 96 -17.78 4.27 -5.48
N ALA A 97 -17.07 4.91 -6.42
CA ALA A 97 -16.05 4.26 -7.25
C ALA A 97 -14.73 4.00 -6.48
N ILE A 98 -14.43 4.81 -5.46
CA ILE A 98 -13.14 4.82 -4.78
C ILE A 98 -12.72 3.45 -4.23
N PRO A 99 -13.58 2.68 -3.51
CA PRO A 99 -13.18 1.37 -3.01
C PRO A 99 -12.74 0.40 -4.11
N TYR A 100 -13.46 0.38 -5.23
CA TYR A 100 -13.15 -0.47 -6.39
C TYR A 100 -11.83 -0.08 -7.03
N LEU A 101 -11.63 1.22 -7.29
CA LEU A 101 -10.40 1.75 -7.86
C LEU A 101 -9.19 1.48 -6.95
N LYS A 102 -9.33 1.65 -5.63
CA LYS A 102 -8.28 1.31 -4.65
C LYS A 102 -7.95 -0.17 -4.70
N TRP A 103 -8.94 -1.03 -4.76
CA TRP A 103 -8.72 -2.47 -4.85
C TRP A 103 -7.93 -2.83 -6.12
N VAL A 104 -8.32 -2.30 -7.29
CA VAL A 104 -7.61 -2.53 -8.55
C VAL A 104 -6.18 -1.99 -8.49
N ALA A 105 -5.98 -0.77 -7.99
CA ALA A 105 -4.65 -0.17 -7.86
C ALA A 105 -3.73 -1.03 -6.98
N LYS A 106 -4.18 -1.43 -5.79
CA LYS A 106 -3.39 -2.25 -4.85
C LYS A 106 -3.11 -3.65 -5.38
N THR A 107 -4.11 -4.30 -5.98
CA THR A 107 -4.02 -5.69 -6.43
C THR A 107 -3.23 -5.82 -7.74
N GLY A 108 -3.47 -4.93 -8.70
CA GLY A 108 -2.87 -5.03 -10.02
C GLY A 108 -1.45 -4.43 -10.13
N MET A 109 -1.05 -3.54 -9.20
CA MET A 109 0.25 -2.88 -9.30
C MET A 109 1.45 -3.84 -9.26
N PRO A 110 1.45 -4.93 -8.49
CA PRO A 110 2.52 -5.93 -8.52
C PRO A 110 2.49 -6.83 -9.76
N MET A 111 1.38 -6.84 -10.50
CA MET A 111 1.21 -7.70 -11.67
C MET A 111 1.97 -7.16 -12.89
N LEU A 112 1.96 -7.94 -13.97
CA LEU A 112 2.46 -7.55 -15.29
C LEU A 112 1.29 -7.37 -16.26
N GLY A 113 1.57 -6.82 -17.43
CA GLY A 113 0.60 -6.72 -18.53
C GLY A 113 -0.68 -5.97 -18.16
N ALA A 114 -1.82 -6.53 -18.56
CA ALA A 114 -3.13 -5.88 -18.43
C ALA A 114 -3.53 -5.54 -16.98
N GLY A 115 -3.13 -6.35 -16.00
CA GLY A 115 -3.38 -6.10 -14.58
C GLY A 115 -2.70 -4.83 -14.10
N ARG A 116 -1.42 -4.65 -14.46
CA ARG A 116 -0.65 -3.44 -14.12
C ARG A 116 -1.20 -2.20 -14.82
N GLU A 117 -1.60 -2.31 -16.09
CA GLU A 117 -2.19 -1.17 -16.81
C GLU A 117 -3.53 -0.74 -16.20
N ALA A 118 -4.37 -1.69 -15.81
CA ALA A 118 -5.62 -1.40 -15.09
C ALA A 118 -5.35 -0.74 -13.73
N ALA A 119 -4.32 -1.19 -13.01
CA ALA A 119 -3.92 -0.58 -11.73
C ALA A 119 -3.43 0.85 -11.91
N LYS A 120 -2.59 1.12 -12.92
CA LYS A 120 -2.12 2.48 -13.24
C LYS A 120 -3.27 3.40 -13.63
N ALA A 121 -4.20 2.92 -14.47
CA ALA A 121 -5.39 3.68 -14.86
C ALA A 121 -6.27 4.01 -13.63
N SER A 122 -6.51 3.03 -12.75
CA SER A 122 -7.29 3.22 -11.52
C SER A 122 -6.59 4.17 -10.54
N LEU A 123 -5.27 4.05 -10.39
CA LEU A 123 -4.48 4.97 -9.58
C LEU A 123 -4.57 6.39 -10.13
N LYS A 124 -4.45 6.56 -11.45
CA LYS A 124 -4.58 7.87 -12.11
C LYS A 124 -5.94 8.51 -11.82
N GLU A 125 -7.04 7.76 -11.96
CA GLU A 125 -8.39 8.25 -11.66
C GLU A 125 -8.51 8.67 -10.19
N LEU A 126 -7.99 7.87 -9.25
CA LEU A 126 -7.98 8.20 -7.83
C LEU A 126 -7.27 9.53 -7.54
N VAL A 127 -6.06 9.71 -8.08
CA VAL A 127 -5.21 10.87 -7.77
C VAL A 127 -5.53 12.13 -8.60
N THR A 128 -6.43 12.02 -9.58
CA THR A 128 -6.91 13.17 -10.38
C THR A 128 -8.35 13.50 -10.06
N THR A 129 -9.27 12.58 -10.32
CA THR A 129 -10.72 12.79 -10.15
C THR A 129 -11.14 12.82 -8.68
N HIS A 130 -10.55 11.93 -7.86
CA HIS A 130 -10.87 11.79 -6.44
C HIS A 130 -9.80 12.36 -5.49
N ARG A 131 -8.94 13.27 -5.97
CA ARG A 131 -7.81 13.82 -5.19
C ARG A 131 -8.19 14.50 -3.88
N ALA A 132 -9.44 14.92 -3.75
CA ALA A 132 -9.99 15.49 -2.51
C ALA A 132 -10.48 14.43 -1.51
N SER A 133 -10.44 13.14 -1.84
CA SER A 133 -10.85 12.10 -0.91
C SER A 133 -9.86 11.97 0.25
N SER A 134 -10.38 11.91 1.47
CA SER A 134 -9.58 11.69 2.67
C SER A 134 -8.99 10.28 2.75
N SER A 135 -9.56 9.31 2.01
CA SER A 135 -9.14 7.91 2.06
C SER A 135 -8.00 7.55 1.09
N LEU A 136 -7.39 8.53 0.41
CA LEU A 136 -6.24 8.29 -0.46
C LEU A 136 -4.97 7.94 0.30
N ASP A 137 -4.88 8.25 1.61
CA ASP A 137 -3.74 7.86 2.44
C ASP A 137 -3.52 6.35 2.50
N GLU A 138 -4.57 5.55 2.28
CA GLU A 138 -4.43 4.09 2.15
C GLU A 138 -3.60 3.63 0.94
N LEU A 139 -3.29 4.51 -0.01
CA LEU A 139 -2.42 4.23 -1.15
C LEU A 139 -0.92 4.38 -0.80
N GLU A 140 -0.61 5.02 0.35
CA GLU A 140 0.72 5.09 0.95
C GLU A 140 1.89 5.27 -0.04
N TRP A 141 2.75 4.25 -0.17
CA TRP A 141 3.93 4.27 -1.00
C TRP A 141 3.65 4.56 -2.49
N MET A 142 2.44 4.24 -2.98
CA MET A 142 2.07 4.55 -4.37
C MET A 142 2.03 6.07 -4.59
N LEU A 143 1.52 6.84 -3.60
CA LEU A 143 1.50 8.30 -3.67
C LEU A 143 2.91 8.90 -3.73
N GLY A 144 3.88 8.26 -3.11
CA GLY A 144 5.29 8.66 -3.15
C GLY A 144 5.99 8.38 -4.48
N ARG A 145 5.33 7.69 -5.43
CA ARG A 145 5.94 7.22 -6.68
C ARG A 145 5.23 7.73 -7.94
N MET A 146 4.56 8.89 -7.86
CA MET A 146 3.80 9.43 -9.00
C MET A 146 4.68 9.64 -10.23
N VAL A 147 5.89 10.18 -10.05
CA VAL A 147 6.85 10.37 -11.14
C VAL A 147 7.29 9.03 -11.75
N TYR A 148 7.50 8.01 -10.94
CA TYR A 148 7.85 6.68 -11.42
C TYR A 148 6.72 6.03 -12.25
N PHE A 149 5.45 6.18 -11.81
CA PHE A 149 4.32 5.55 -12.50
C PHE A 149 3.88 6.28 -13.76
N PHE A 150 3.96 7.60 -13.77
CA PHE A 150 3.37 8.44 -14.83
C PHE A 150 4.40 9.28 -15.61
N GLY A 151 5.69 9.13 -15.29
CA GLY A 151 6.77 9.94 -15.91
C GLY A 151 6.96 11.32 -15.28
N GLU A 152 8.02 11.98 -15.72
CA GLU A 152 8.48 13.21 -15.09
C GLU A 152 7.44 14.35 -15.16
N GLU A 153 6.83 14.56 -16.32
CA GLU A 153 5.90 15.67 -16.52
C GLU A 153 4.55 15.39 -15.84
N GLU A 154 3.86 14.33 -16.22
CA GLU A 154 2.53 14.01 -15.69
C GLU A 154 2.59 13.66 -14.20
N GLY A 155 3.57 12.86 -13.78
CA GLY A 155 3.74 12.47 -12.39
C GLY A 155 3.99 13.67 -11.47
N ARG A 156 4.77 14.67 -11.92
CA ARG A 156 4.95 15.93 -11.19
C ARG A 156 3.68 16.75 -11.11
N GLN A 157 2.91 16.84 -12.20
CA GLN A 157 1.63 17.56 -12.19
C GLN A 157 0.64 16.93 -11.20
N ILE A 158 0.54 15.59 -11.21
CA ILE A 158 -0.30 14.85 -10.25
C ILE A 158 0.16 15.11 -8.81
N ALA A 159 1.45 14.93 -8.52
CA ALA A 159 1.99 15.14 -7.18
C ALA A 159 1.81 16.59 -6.70
N ALA A 160 2.01 17.58 -7.57
CA ALA A 160 1.78 18.99 -7.25
C ALA A 160 0.29 19.25 -6.92
N GLY A 161 -0.63 18.67 -7.69
CA GLY A 161 -2.07 18.74 -7.41
C GLY A 161 -2.45 18.12 -6.09
N LEU A 162 -1.93 16.92 -5.76
CA LEU A 162 -2.16 16.26 -4.47
C LEU A 162 -1.61 17.10 -3.31
N ARG A 163 -0.41 17.68 -3.46
CA ARG A 163 0.18 18.56 -2.45
C ARG A 163 -0.69 19.77 -2.13
N THR A 164 -1.33 20.36 -3.15
CA THR A 164 -2.11 21.59 -3.02
C THR A 164 -3.55 21.32 -2.59
N ASP A 165 -4.20 20.34 -3.22
CA ASP A 165 -5.66 20.21 -3.19
C ASP A 165 -6.14 19.12 -2.21
N SER A 166 -5.28 18.16 -1.82
CA SER A 166 -5.72 17.12 -0.89
C SER A 166 -5.98 17.69 0.50
N PRO A 167 -7.14 17.41 1.12
CA PRO A 167 -7.43 17.79 2.49
C PRO A 167 -6.60 16.96 3.50
N ASN A 168 -6.12 15.77 3.09
CA ASN A 168 -5.40 14.84 3.95
C ASN A 168 -3.90 15.19 4.01
N ALA A 169 -3.42 15.53 5.21
CA ALA A 169 -2.01 15.91 5.41
C ALA A 169 -1.03 14.77 5.07
N LYS A 170 -1.40 13.50 5.30
CA LYS A 170 -0.57 12.34 4.92
C LYS A 170 -0.40 12.25 3.40
N VAL A 171 -1.48 12.44 2.65
CA VAL A 171 -1.45 12.47 1.18
C VAL A 171 -0.55 13.60 0.68
N ARG A 172 -0.66 14.81 1.25
CA ARG A 172 0.22 15.93 0.91
C ARG A 172 1.69 15.64 1.19
N THR A 173 1.99 14.96 2.28
CA THR A 173 3.37 14.59 2.63
C THR A 173 3.94 13.56 1.67
N TRP A 174 3.18 12.53 1.28
CA TRP A 174 3.58 11.60 0.23
C TRP A 174 3.81 12.30 -1.12
N ALA A 175 2.98 13.29 -1.46
CA ALA A 175 3.16 14.08 -2.68
C ALA A 175 4.44 14.92 -2.64
N VAL A 176 4.76 15.54 -1.50
CA VAL A 176 6.04 16.25 -1.29
C VAL A 176 7.21 15.29 -1.48
N PHE A 177 7.14 14.08 -0.92
CA PHE A 177 8.17 13.06 -1.12
C PHE A 177 8.31 12.69 -2.60
N SER A 178 7.19 12.46 -3.31
CA SER A 178 7.21 12.15 -4.74
C SER A 178 7.88 13.23 -5.59
N LEU A 179 7.61 14.51 -5.29
CA LEU A 179 8.21 15.66 -6.01
C LEU A 179 9.73 15.76 -5.80
N ASN A 180 10.23 15.27 -4.68
CA ASN A 180 11.62 15.38 -4.25
C ASN A 180 12.42 14.07 -4.42
N SER A 181 11.76 12.95 -4.75
CA SER A 181 12.39 11.63 -4.82
C SER A 181 13.57 11.58 -5.78
N GLY A 182 13.46 12.19 -6.96
CA GLY A 182 14.53 12.24 -7.94
C GLY A 182 15.79 12.95 -7.43
N ALA A 183 15.63 14.05 -6.71
CA ALA A 183 16.78 14.75 -6.10
C ALA A 183 17.40 13.88 -4.97
N LEU A 184 16.57 13.27 -4.14
CA LEU A 184 17.04 12.39 -3.06
C LEU A 184 17.70 11.11 -3.56
N GLU A 185 17.36 10.65 -4.77
CA GLU A 185 17.92 9.43 -5.36
C GLU A 185 19.20 9.68 -6.17
N SER A 186 19.27 10.77 -6.93
CA SER A 186 20.27 10.93 -7.99
C SER A 186 21.23 12.09 -7.79
N ASP A 187 20.80 13.18 -7.12
CA ASP A 187 21.67 14.36 -6.99
C ASP A 187 22.81 14.12 -5.96
N PRO A 188 23.99 14.72 -6.13
CA PRO A 188 25.04 14.66 -5.13
C PRO A 188 24.56 15.11 -3.75
N VAL A 189 24.98 14.40 -2.69
CA VAL A 189 24.48 14.64 -1.31
C VAL A 189 24.83 16.01 -0.75
N ASP A 190 25.84 16.67 -1.30
CA ASP A 190 26.29 18.03 -0.98
C ASP A 190 25.66 19.10 -1.89
N SER A 191 24.86 18.69 -2.88
CA SER A 191 24.24 19.64 -3.80
C SER A 191 23.15 20.48 -3.12
N PRO A 192 22.97 21.74 -3.56
CA PRO A 192 21.87 22.59 -3.07
C PRO A 192 20.48 21.95 -3.29
N ARG A 193 20.31 21.23 -4.41
CA ARG A 193 19.04 20.59 -4.77
C ARG A 193 18.72 19.42 -3.83
N TYR A 194 19.69 18.55 -3.54
CA TYR A 194 19.52 17.48 -2.57
C TYR A 194 19.19 18.03 -1.16
N THR A 195 19.95 19.04 -0.72
CA THR A 195 19.75 19.66 0.60
C THR A 195 18.38 20.31 0.72
N ALA A 196 17.91 21.00 -0.31
CA ALA A 196 16.58 21.61 -0.34
C ALA A 196 15.47 20.54 -0.31
N ALA A 197 15.61 19.50 -1.13
CA ALA A 197 14.67 18.38 -1.18
C ALA A 197 14.53 17.66 0.18
N LEU A 198 15.67 17.37 0.81
CA LEU A 198 15.68 16.72 2.13
C LEU A 198 15.04 17.59 3.21
N LYS A 199 15.33 18.89 3.20
CA LYS A 199 14.73 19.85 4.13
C LYS A 199 13.20 19.91 3.96
N GLU A 200 12.71 19.95 2.72
CA GLU A 200 11.28 20.01 2.43
C GLU A 200 10.55 18.73 2.88
N VAL A 201 11.12 17.56 2.58
CA VAL A 201 10.55 16.27 2.96
C VAL A 201 10.52 16.11 4.48
N ARG A 202 11.60 16.44 5.19
CA ARG A 202 11.64 16.40 6.66
C ARG A 202 10.65 17.37 7.30
N ALA A 203 10.47 18.55 6.73
CA ALA A 203 9.48 19.52 7.23
C ALA A 203 8.05 18.99 7.06
N ALA A 204 7.74 18.34 5.94
CA ALA A 204 6.45 17.71 5.73
C ALA A 204 6.19 16.54 6.69
N LEU A 205 7.21 15.70 6.93
CA LEU A 205 7.15 14.57 7.87
C LEU A 205 6.94 15.02 9.32
N ALA A 206 7.54 16.13 9.72
CA ALA A 206 7.39 16.66 11.09
C ALA A 206 5.94 17.04 11.45
N ALA A 207 5.08 17.24 10.45
CA ALA A 207 3.69 17.66 10.64
C ALA A 207 2.68 16.48 10.68
N VAL A 208 3.13 15.24 10.46
CA VAL A 208 2.25 14.06 10.34
C VAL A 208 2.90 12.81 10.90
N ASP A 209 2.08 11.87 11.34
CA ASP A 209 2.53 10.54 11.75
C ASP A 209 2.58 9.59 10.54
N LEU A 210 3.80 9.45 9.96
CA LEU A 210 4.13 8.53 8.87
C LEU A 210 5.47 7.84 9.15
N PRO A 211 5.53 6.94 10.15
CA PRO A 211 6.79 6.36 10.63
C PRO A 211 7.52 5.53 9.55
N MET A 212 6.78 4.85 8.68
CA MET A 212 7.37 4.07 7.59
C MET A 212 8.07 4.97 6.57
N LEU A 213 7.45 6.09 6.16
CA LEU A 213 8.08 7.03 5.26
C LEU A 213 9.28 7.74 5.91
N ALA A 214 9.16 8.11 7.18
CA ALA A 214 10.27 8.71 7.92
C ALA A 214 11.47 7.76 7.97
N ALA A 215 11.25 6.49 8.31
CA ALA A 215 12.30 5.46 8.30
C ALA A 215 12.91 5.26 6.90
N GLU A 216 12.10 5.25 5.84
CA GLU A 216 12.58 5.13 4.46
C GLU A 216 13.50 6.31 4.09
N VAL A 217 13.09 7.54 4.41
CA VAL A 217 13.89 8.75 4.12
C VAL A 217 15.22 8.71 4.87
N GLU A 218 15.23 8.42 6.16
CA GLU A 218 16.46 8.39 6.95
C GLU A 218 17.38 7.21 6.54
N ASN A 219 16.82 6.05 6.22
CA ASN A 219 17.61 4.95 5.67
C ASN A 219 18.25 5.34 4.33
N ARG A 220 17.51 6.01 3.45
CA ARG A 220 18.01 6.51 2.16
C ARG A 220 19.16 7.50 2.36
N VAL A 221 19.02 8.43 3.30
CA VAL A 221 20.09 9.38 3.67
C VAL A 221 21.33 8.64 4.18
N ALA A 222 21.14 7.67 5.08
CA ALA A 222 22.25 6.89 5.64
C ALA A 222 22.98 6.04 4.58
N VAL A 223 22.23 5.42 3.68
CA VAL A 223 22.82 4.65 2.55
C VAL A 223 23.58 5.59 1.62
N ARG A 224 23.00 6.72 1.23
CA ARG A 224 23.65 7.69 0.36
C ARG A 224 24.93 8.29 0.97
N ALA A 225 24.94 8.54 2.27
CA ALA A 225 26.13 9.02 2.98
C ALA A 225 27.31 8.02 2.95
N LYS A 226 27.03 6.72 2.81
CA LYS A 226 28.05 5.66 2.80
C LYS A 226 28.45 5.19 1.41
N PHE A 227 27.53 5.22 0.44
CA PHE A 227 27.68 4.55 -0.86
C PHE A 227 27.59 5.49 -2.07
N SER A 228 27.60 6.82 -1.86
CA SER A 228 27.66 7.76 -2.98
C SER A 228 29.03 7.74 -3.67
N VAL A 229 29.02 8.16 -4.93
CA VAL A 229 30.26 8.34 -5.70
C VAL A 229 31.22 9.28 -4.96
N GLY A 230 32.48 8.88 -4.85
CA GLY A 230 33.52 9.59 -4.10
C GLY A 230 33.67 9.17 -2.64
N MET A 231 32.74 8.34 -2.10
CA MET A 231 32.87 7.80 -0.75
C MET A 231 33.80 6.58 -0.72
N VAL A 232 34.44 6.34 0.43
CA VAL A 232 35.22 5.12 0.66
C VAL A 232 34.24 3.97 0.84
N ALA A 233 34.31 2.97 -0.06
CA ALA A 233 33.49 1.77 0.06
C ALA A 233 33.75 1.06 1.38
N PRO A 234 32.71 0.61 2.09
CA PRO A 234 32.87 -0.27 3.24
C PRO A 234 33.64 -1.54 2.87
N ASP A 235 34.41 -2.07 3.79
CA ASP A 235 35.07 -3.35 3.56
C ASP A 235 34.06 -4.48 3.57
N ILE A 236 34.14 -5.37 2.59
CA ILE A 236 33.30 -6.56 2.46
C ILE A 236 34.23 -7.75 2.66
N ALA A 237 34.05 -8.47 3.75
CA ALA A 237 34.76 -9.70 4.03
C ALA A 237 33.87 -10.91 3.76
N GLY A 238 34.44 -11.95 3.16
CA GLY A 238 33.72 -13.18 2.79
C GLY A 238 34.67 -14.37 2.71
N VAL A 239 34.07 -15.46 2.22
CA VAL A 239 34.79 -16.70 1.88
C VAL A 239 34.43 -17.05 0.46
N ASP A 240 35.38 -17.35 -0.38
CA ASP A 240 35.16 -17.76 -1.75
C ASP A 240 34.64 -19.20 -1.87
N LEU A 241 34.38 -19.67 -3.11
CA LEU A 241 33.93 -21.03 -3.36
C LEU A 241 34.94 -22.12 -3.01
N GLN A 242 36.20 -21.76 -2.84
CA GLN A 242 37.30 -22.66 -2.42
C GLN A 242 37.49 -22.67 -0.91
N GLY A 243 36.76 -21.84 -0.17
CA GLY A 243 36.84 -21.70 1.27
C GLY A 243 37.91 -20.72 1.73
N GLU A 244 38.55 -19.99 0.82
CA GLU A 244 39.54 -18.97 1.14
C GLU A 244 38.90 -17.67 1.57
N LYS A 245 39.44 -17.06 2.61
CA LYS A 245 38.96 -15.76 3.09
C LYS A 245 39.46 -14.65 2.19
N PHE A 246 38.62 -13.68 1.93
CA PHE A 246 38.98 -12.45 1.21
C PHE A 246 38.34 -11.23 1.84
N ALA A 247 38.91 -10.06 1.59
CA ALA A 247 38.34 -8.77 1.93
C ALA A 247 38.49 -7.80 0.76
N LEU A 248 37.47 -6.94 0.55
CA LEU A 248 37.49 -5.93 -0.52
C LEU A 248 38.71 -5.00 -0.39
N SER A 249 39.16 -4.73 0.83
CA SER A 249 40.34 -3.92 1.13
C SER A 249 41.66 -4.49 0.56
N GLU A 250 41.73 -5.78 0.27
CA GLU A 250 42.91 -6.43 -0.34
C GLU A 250 43.10 -6.06 -1.82
N TYR A 251 42.03 -5.51 -2.44
CA TYR A 251 42.04 -5.08 -3.83
C TYR A 251 42.33 -3.58 -4.00
N ARG A 252 42.82 -2.89 -2.95
CA ARG A 252 43.21 -1.47 -3.03
C ARG A 252 44.23 -1.23 -4.15
N GLY A 253 44.00 -0.12 -4.90
CA GLY A 253 44.79 0.19 -6.08
C GLY A 253 44.36 -0.49 -7.38
N LYS A 254 43.31 -1.33 -7.32
CA LYS A 254 42.72 -1.96 -8.50
C LYS A 254 41.30 -1.38 -8.73
N VAL A 255 40.82 -1.45 -9.96
CA VAL A 255 39.39 -1.21 -10.28
C VAL A 255 38.64 -2.51 -9.98
N VAL A 256 37.64 -2.45 -9.12
CA VAL A 256 36.82 -3.59 -8.70
C VAL A 256 35.37 -3.33 -9.07
N LEU A 257 34.74 -4.26 -9.78
CA LEU A 257 33.30 -4.32 -9.98
C LEU A 257 32.72 -5.31 -8.96
N VAL A 258 31.81 -4.85 -8.13
CA VAL A 258 31.08 -5.70 -7.18
C VAL A 258 29.66 -5.90 -7.68
N ASP A 259 29.28 -7.15 -7.91
CA ASP A 259 27.92 -7.54 -8.30
C ASP A 259 27.30 -8.40 -7.19
N PHE A 260 26.05 -8.08 -6.82
CA PHE A 260 25.29 -8.82 -5.83
C PHE A 260 24.16 -9.56 -6.56
N TRP A 261 24.28 -10.88 -6.59
CA TRP A 261 23.26 -11.72 -7.20
C TRP A 261 22.79 -12.79 -6.21
N GLY A 262 21.61 -13.34 -6.44
CA GLY A 262 21.02 -14.38 -5.61
C GLY A 262 20.08 -15.26 -6.43
N ASP A 263 19.84 -16.46 -5.94
CA ASP A 263 18.88 -17.43 -6.48
C ASP A 263 17.57 -17.27 -5.67
N TRP A 264 16.65 -16.42 -6.18
CA TRP A 264 15.33 -16.13 -5.56
C TRP A 264 14.17 -16.30 -6.54
#